data_234b5e5312cab6d279eed9ac94960a95
#
_entry.id   234b5e5312cab6d279eed9ac94960a95
#
_cell.length_a   1.000
_cell.length_b   1.000
_cell.length_c   1.000
_cell.angle_alpha   90.00
_cell.angle_beta   90.00
_cell.angle_gamma   90.00
#
_symmetry.space_group_name_H-M   'P 1'
#
loop_
_entity.id
_entity.type
_entity.pdbx_description
1 polymer ?
#
loop_
_entity_poly.entity_id
_entity_poly.type
_entity_poly.pdbx_seq_one_letter_code
_entity_poly.pdbx_strand_id
1 'polypeptide(L)'
;QPGQALSLLMLDIDHFKTVNDTFGHQAGDHVLIEIASRVRRSLRGNDVVSRWGGEEFVVLLRDCALLDALVVAEEIRAAIAEVPFGTMGTCTVSIGAAEFRANEDLQSWLGRADQALYRAKQEGRNEIRASLTG
;
A
#
# COMPACT_ATOMS: atom_id res chain seq x y z
N GLN A 1 0.72 -8.96 22.99
CA GLN A 1 -0.46 -9.39 23.70
C GLN A 1 -1.19 -10.45 22.92
N PRO A 2 -1.59 -11.54 23.59
CA PRO A 2 -2.31 -12.60 22.91
C PRO A 2 -3.60 -12.07 22.28
N GLY A 3 -3.86 -12.47 21.06
CA GLY A 3 -5.09 -12.12 20.39
C GLY A 3 -5.08 -10.82 19.65
N GLN A 4 -4.04 -10.02 19.78
CA GLN A 4 -3.95 -8.80 18.96
C GLN A 4 -3.56 -9.15 17.54
N ALA A 5 -4.29 -8.59 16.59
CA ALA A 5 -4.01 -8.81 15.19
C ALA A 5 -3.05 -7.75 14.67
N LEU A 6 -2.22 -8.18 13.73
CA LEU A 6 -1.33 -7.28 13.00
C LEU A 6 -1.55 -7.52 11.51
N SER A 7 -1.66 -6.46 10.75
CA SER A 7 -1.78 -6.58 9.29
C SER A 7 -0.75 -5.71 8.62
N LEU A 8 -0.39 -6.10 7.42
CA LEU A 8 0.61 -5.41 6.63
C LEU A 8 0.04 -5.15 5.26
N LEU A 9 0.21 -3.93 4.79
CA LEU A 9 -0.14 -3.55 3.42
C LEU A 9 1.15 -3.25 2.68
N MET A 10 1.25 -3.77 1.46
CA MET A 10 2.34 -3.44 0.57
C MET A 10 1.75 -2.71 -0.61
N LEU A 11 2.23 -1.49 -0.85
CA LEU A 11 1.70 -0.60 -1.88
C LEU A 11 2.76 -0.36 -2.95
N ASP A 12 2.30 -0.27 -4.20
CA ASP A 12 3.18 0.09 -5.31
C ASP A 12 2.43 1.09 -6.17
N ILE A 13 3.12 2.15 -6.57
CA ILE A 13 2.52 3.19 -7.41
C ILE A 13 2.41 2.66 -8.83
N ASP A 14 1.18 2.63 -9.34
CA ASP A 14 0.92 2.15 -10.69
C ASP A 14 1.54 3.09 -11.72
N HIS A 15 2.29 2.52 -12.66
CA HIS A 15 2.88 3.26 -13.78
C HIS A 15 3.79 4.41 -13.33
N PHE A 16 4.50 4.23 -12.23
CA PHE A 16 5.38 5.29 -11.72
C PHE A 16 6.47 5.66 -12.72
N LYS A 17 6.97 4.68 -13.45
CA LYS A 17 7.96 4.95 -14.49
C LYS A 17 7.43 5.94 -15.52
N THR A 18 6.15 5.80 -15.88
CA THR A 18 5.51 6.72 -16.81
C THR A 18 5.48 8.15 -16.25
N VAL A 19 5.22 8.30 -14.94
CA VAL A 19 5.25 9.61 -14.31
C VAL A 19 6.63 10.25 -14.47
N ASN A 20 7.68 9.50 -14.15
CA ASN A 20 9.05 10.01 -14.28
C ASN A 20 9.39 10.32 -15.72
N ASP A 21 9.02 9.45 -16.64
CA ASP A 21 9.34 9.63 -18.07
C ASP A 21 8.62 10.83 -18.66
N THR A 22 7.39 11.10 -18.22
CA THR A 22 6.55 12.16 -18.77
C THR A 22 6.84 13.50 -18.12
N PHE A 23 7.00 13.53 -16.79
CA PHE A 23 7.07 14.78 -16.03
C PHE A 23 8.42 15.02 -15.35
N GLY A 24 9.34 14.04 -15.41
CA GLY A 24 10.66 14.15 -14.81
C GLY A 24 10.74 13.62 -13.38
N HIS A 25 11.97 13.41 -12.92
CA HIS A 25 12.21 12.81 -11.61
C HIS A 25 11.75 13.68 -10.45
N GLN A 26 11.81 15.01 -10.60
CA GLN A 26 11.30 15.90 -9.57
C GLN A 26 9.81 15.72 -9.37
N ALA A 27 9.06 15.56 -10.46
CA ALA A 27 7.63 15.30 -10.38
C ALA A 27 7.37 13.97 -9.72
N GLY A 28 8.17 12.95 -10.05
CA GLY A 28 8.08 11.65 -9.38
C GLY A 28 8.30 11.75 -7.88
N ASP A 29 9.29 12.54 -7.46
CA ASP A 29 9.56 12.77 -6.05
C ASP A 29 8.37 13.42 -5.35
N HIS A 30 7.73 14.38 -6.00
CA HIS A 30 6.53 15.04 -5.48
C HIS A 30 5.39 14.03 -5.30
N VAL A 31 5.22 13.14 -6.27
CA VAL A 31 4.20 12.09 -6.16
C VAL A 31 4.48 11.19 -4.96
N LEU A 32 5.73 10.80 -4.77
CA LEU A 32 6.11 9.95 -3.63
C LEU A 32 5.79 10.63 -2.30
N ILE A 33 6.13 11.90 -2.17
CA ILE A 33 5.88 12.66 -0.95
C ILE A 33 4.38 12.80 -0.69
N GLU A 34 3.62 13.11 -1.72
CA GLU A 34 2.18 13.29 -1.59
C GLU A 34 1.48 11.97 -1.26
N ILE A 35 1.91 10.87 -1.87
CA ILE A 35 1.34 9.56 -1.56
C ILE A 35 1.60 9.21 -0.10
N ALA A 36 2.83 9.39 0.39
CA ALA A 36 3.13 9.14 1.79
C ALA A 36 2.23 9.96 2.70
N SER A 37 2.00 11.21 2.35
CA SER A 37 1.13 12.09 3.13
C SER A 37 -0.31 11.58 3.15
N ARG A 38 -0.83 11.18 2.00
CA ARG A 38 -2.20 10.66 1.92
C ARG A 38 -2.36 9.36 2.69
N VAL A 39 -1.36 8.49 2.62
CA VAL A 39 -1.38 7.25 3.38
C VAL A 39 -1.45 7.57 4.88
N ARG A 40 -0.58 8.47 5.34
CA ARG A 40 -0.54 8.82 6.77
C ARG A 40 -1.87 9.36 7.26
N ARG A 41 -2.59 10.11 6.44
CA ARG A 41 -3.90 10.66 6.83
C ARG A 41 -4.96 9.59 7.04
N SER A 42 -4.77 8.40 6.46
CA SER A 42 -5.68 7.28 6.65
C SER A 42 -5.30 6.38 7.81
N LEU A 43 -4.18 6.66 8.47
CA LEU A 43 -3.66 5.79 9.54
C LEU A 43 -4.02 6.33 10.91
N ARG A 44 -4.04 5.40 11.90
CA ARG A 44 -4.21 5.74 13.31
C ARG A 44 -2.85 5.95 13.94
N GLY A 45 -2.85 6.42 15.20
CA GLY A 45 -1.63 6.84 15.87
C GLY A 45 -0.53 5.79 15.99
N ASN A 46 -0.89 4.50 16.08
CA ASN A 46 0.09 3.43 16.24
C ASN A 46 0.45 2.75 14.93
N ASP A 47 -0.13 3.19 13.83
CA ASP A 47 0.17 2.62 12.52
C ASP A 47 1.39 3.31 11.94
N VAL A 48 2.13 2.58 11.11
CA VAL A 48 3.39 3.07 10.56
C VAL A 48 3.41 2.89 9.06
N VAL A 49 3.84 3.91 8.33
CA VAL A 49 4.13 3.80 6.91
C VAL A 49 5.62 4.03 6.69
N SER A 50 6.21 3.23 5.81
CA SER A 50 7.61 3.32 5.48
C SER A 50 7.78 3.13 3.98
N ARG A 51 8.63 3.95 3.37
CA ARG A 51 8.98 3.76 1.96
C ARG A 51 10.02 2.66 1.88
N TRP A 52 9.75 1.63 1.10
CA TRP A 52 10.59 0.45 1.08
C TRP A 52 11.51 0.34 -0.11
N GLY A 53 11.11 0.72 -1.24
CA GLY A 53 11.93 0.73 -2.44
C GLY A 53 11.54 1.93 -3.25
N GLY A 54 12.02 2.05 -4.47
CA GLY A 54 11.79 3.23 -5.30
C GLY A 54 10.37 3.76 -5.22
N GLU A 55 9.40 2.91 -5.48
CA GLU A 55 7.99 3.31 -5.58
C GLU A 55 7.10 2.47 -4.67
N GLU A 56 7.70 1.76 -3.71
CA GLU A 56 6.99 0.85 -2.82
C GLU A 56 6.92 1.38 -1.42
N PHE A 57 5.75 1.16 -0.78
CA PHE A 57 5.53 1.54 0.60
C PHE A 57 5.00 0.32 1.36
N VAL A 58 5.39 0.23 2.62
CA VAL A 58 4.87 -0.79 3.53
C VAL A 58 4.15 -0.08 4.66
N VAL A 59 2.94 -0.56 4.97
CA VAL A 59 2.14 -0.03 6.07
C VAL A 59 1.93 -1.14 7.08
N LEU A 60 2.23 -0.85 8.33
CA LEU A 60 1.97 -1.77 9.42
C LEU A 60 0.78 -1.27 10.21
N LEU A 61 -0.25 -2.10 10.31
CA LEU A 61 -1.49 -1.79 11.00
C LEU A 61 -1.58 -2.61 12.28
N ARG A 62 -1.59 -1.94 13.42
CA ARG A 62 -1.67 -2.60 14.72
C ARG A 62 -3.11 -2.74 15.15
N ASP A 63 -3.39 -3.82 15.89
CA ASP A 63 -4.74 -4.12 16.36
C ASP A 63 -5.73 -4.12 15.20
N CYS A 64 -5.34 -4.76 14.11
CA CYS A 64 -6.09 -4.68 12.86
C CYS A 64 -6.09 -6.04 12.19
N ALA A 65 -7.24 -6.70 12.19
CA ALA A 65 -7.42 -7.96 11.48
C ALA A 65 -7.58 -7.70 9.99
N LEU A 66 -7.49 -8.75 9.19
CA LEU A 66 -7.47 -8.60 7.73
C LEU A 66 -8.66 -7.81 7.18
N LEU A 67 -9.86 -8.09 7.67
CA LEU A 67 -11.04 -7.39 7.13
C LEU A 67 -10.97 -5.88 7.38
N ASP A 68 -10.49 -5.48 8.56
CA ASP A 68 -10.31 -4.06 8.87
C ASP A 68 -9.17 -3.47 8.06
N ALA A 69 -8.13 -4.26 7.83
CA ALA A 69 -7.00 -3.81 7.01
C ALA A 69 -7.44 -3.54 5.58
N LEU A 70 -8.36 -4.34 5.05
CA LEU A 70 -8.89 -4.11 3.71
C LEU A 70 -9.70 -2.83 3.63
N VAL A 71 -10.40 -2.46 4.70
CA VAL A 71 -11.10 -1.17 4.76
C VAL A 71 -10.11 -0.02 4.71
N VAL A 72 -9.03 -0.10 5.51
CA VAL A 72 -7.99 0.93 5.50
C VAL A 72 -7.34 1.01 4.12
N ALA A 73 -7.06 -0.15 3.52
CA ALA A 73 -6.45 -0.19 2.18
C ALA A 73 -7.35 0.50 1.15
N GLU A 74 -8.67 0.28 1.22
CA GLU A 74 -9.58 0.93 0.30
C GLU A 74 -9.62 2.44 0.50
N GLU A 75 -9.57 2.91 1.75
CA GLU A 75 -9.49 4.34 2.04
C GLU A 75 -8.24 4.95 1.43
N ILE A 76 -7.11 4.26 1.55
CA ILE A 76 -5.85 4.72 0.98
C ILE A 76 -5.95 4.75 -0.54
N ARG A 77 -6.42 3.65 -1.14
CA ARG A 77 -6.53 3.57 -2.60
C ARG A 77 -7.41 4.69 -3.15
N ALA A 78 -8.56 4.90 -2.54
CA ALA A 78 -9.50 5.93 -2.99
C ALA A 78 -8.94 7.33 -2.82
N ALA A 79 -8.27 7.60 -1.68
CA ALA A 79 -7.68 8.92 -1.44
C ALA A 79 -6.62 9.26 -2.49
N ILE A 80 -5.91 8.24 -2.97
CA ILE A 80 -4.88 8.45 -4.00
C ILE A 80 -5.52 8.59 -5.37
N ALA A 81 -6.49 7.73 -5.70
CA ALA A 81 -7.07 7.69 -7.03
C ALA A 81 -7.98 8.88 -7.33
N GLU A 82 -8.67 9.41 -6.31
CA GLU A 82 -9.76 10.36 -6.52
C GLU A 82 -9.33 11.82 -6.50
N VAL A 83 -8.12 12.11 -6.03
CA VAL A 83 -7.65 13.49 -5.93
C VAL A 83 -6.44 13.67 -6.85
N PRO A 84 -6.52 14.58 -7.81
CA PRO A 84 -5.40 14.79 -8.73
C PRO A 84 -4.12 15.25 -8.03
N PHE A 85 -2.99 14.95 -8.65
CA PHE A 85 -1.68 15.37 -8.18
C PHE A 85 -1.29 16.65 -8.95
N GLY A 86 -1.93 17.75 -8.60
CA GLY A 86 -1.70 19.02 -9.29
C GLY A 86 -1.96 18.87 -10.78
N THR A 87 -1.07 19.42 -11.59
CA THR A 87 -1.21 19.39 -13.05
C THR A 87 -0.84 18.03 -13.65
N MET A 88 -0.31 17.12 -12.86
CA MET A 88 0.06 15.80 -13.36
C MET A 88 -1.14 14.85 -13.53
N GLY A 89 -2.32 15.25 -13.05
CA GLY A 89 -3.51 14.40 -13.15
C GLY A 89 -3.55 13.39 -12.02
N THR A 90 -4.21 12.26 -12.27
CA THR A 90 -4.43 11.25 -11.24
C THR A 90 -3.36 10.15 -11.28
N CYS A 91 -3.13 9.56 -10.12
CA CYS A 91 -2.30 8.37 -9.97
C CYS A 91 -3.09 7.32 -9.22
N THR A 92 -2.70 6.06 -9.35
CA THR A 92 -3.31 4.98 -8.60
C THR A 92 -2.24 4.13 -7.96
N VAL A 93 -2.66 3.31 -6.98
CA VAL A 93 -1.78 2.34 -6.34
C VAL A 93 -2.46 0.98 -6.37
N SER A 94 -1.62 -0.05 -6.41
CA SER A 94 -2.06 -1.41 -6.17
C SER A 94 -1.59 -1.80 -4.78
N ILE A 95 -2.40 -2.58 -4.06
CA ILE A 95 -2.15 -2.89 -2.66
C ILE A 95 -2.34 -4.38 -2.41
N GLY A 96 -1.36 -4.98 -1.73
CA GLY A 96 -1.48 -6.34 -1.22
C GLY A 96 -1.57 -6.29 0.29
N ALA A 97 -2.45 -7.11 0.88
CA ALA A 97 -2.67 -7.13 2.32
C ALA A 97 -2.47 -8.55 2.86
N ALA A 98 -1.85 -8.64 4.03
CA ALA A 98 -1.67 -9.93 4.71
C ALA A 98 -1.69 -9.72 6.22
N GLU A 99 -2.51 -10.51 6.91
CA GLU A 99 -2.52 -10.51 8.36
C GLU A 99 -1.41 -11.44 8.88
N PHE A 100 -0.74 -11.04 9.94
CA PHE A 100 0.33 -11.84 10.54
C PHE A 100 -0.22 -13.15 11.08
N ARG A 101 0.51 -14.23 10.84
CA ARG A 101 0.19 -15.54 11.37
C ARG A 101 1.13 -15.90 12.51
N ALA A 102 0.61 -16.59 13.51
CA ALA A 102 1.44 -17.10 14.59
C ALA A 102 2.58 -17.94 14.01
N ASN A 103 3.77 -17.77 14.58
CA ASN A 103 4.98 -18.50 14.19
C ASN A 103 5.49 -18.21 12.79
N GLU A 104 4.98 -17.17 12.16
CA GLU A 104 5.46 -16.73 10.85
C GLU A 104 6.61 -15.75 11.03
N ASP A 105 7.67 -15.87 10.22
CA ASP A 105 8.72 -14.86 10.26
C ASP A 105 8.35 -13.68 9.35
N LEU A 106 9.09 -12.59 9.49
CA LEU A 106 8.83 -11.37 8.75
C LEU A 106 8.91 -11.61 7.24
N GLN A 107 9.89 -12.38 6.81
CA GLN A 107 10.11 -12.61 5.39
C GLN A 107 8.93 -13.33 4.75
N SER A 108 8.38 -14.31 5.44
CA SER A 108 7.20 -15.03 4.97
C SER A 108 5.99 -14.12 4.91
N TRP A 109 5.80 -13.28 5.93
CA TRP A 109 4.69 -12.32 6.00
C TRP A 109 4.76 -11.32 4.84
N LEU A 110 5.95 -10.73 4.65
CA LEU A 110 6.17 -9.82 3.53
C LEU A 110 5.93 -10.49 2.19
N GLY A 111 6.38 -11.74 2.05
CA GLY A 111 6.17 -12.49 0.82
C GLY A 111 4.71 -12.71 0.49
N ARG A 112 3.89 -12.94 1.51
CA ARG A 112 2.45 -13.11 1.28
C ARG A 112 1.80 -11.81 0.82
N ALA A 113 2.16 -10.70 1.43
CA ALA A 113 1.65 -9.39 1.01
C ALA A 113 2.11 -9.06 -0.41
N ASP A 114 3.37 -9.38 -0.73
CA ASP A 114 3.92 -9.14 -2.05
C ASP A 114 3.23 -9.97 -3.13
N GLN A 115 2.90 -11.22 -2.83
CA GLN A 115 2.14 -12.06 -3.77
C GLN A 115 0.75 -11.49 -4.02
N ALA A 116 0.10 -10.98 -2.97
CA ALA A 116 -1.20 -10.35 -3.12
C ALA A 116 -1.09 -9.07 -3.96
N LEU A 117 -0.05 -8.29 -3.73
CA LEU A 117 0.21 -7.10 -4.53
C LEU A 117 0.40 -7.46 -6.01
N TYR A 118 1.16 -8.51 -6.27
CA TYR A 118 1.37 -8.96 -7.65
C TYR A 118 0.03 -9.28 -8.32
N ARG A 119 -0.88 -9.96 -7.61
CA ARG A 119 -2.19 -10.25 -8.18
C ARG A 119 -2.98 -8.98 -8.46
N ALA A 120 -2.91 -7.99 -7.56
CA ALA A 120 -3.58 -6.71 -7.80
C ALA A 120 -3.09 -6.07 -9.10
N LYS A 121 -1.78 -6.13 -9.34
CA LYS A 121 -1.21 -5.58 -10.58
C LYS A 121 -1.62 -6.37 -11.79
N GLN A 122 -1.65 -7.69 -11.69
CA GLN A 122 -2.01 -8.55 -12.81
C GLN A 122 -3.48 -8.45 -13.17
N GLU A 123 -4.33 -8.15 -12.19
CA GLU A 123 -5.77 -8.19 -12.36
C GLU A 123 -6.39 -6.81 -12.60
N GLY A 124 -5.57 -5.82 -12.95
CA GLY A 124 -6.10 -4.54 -13.40
C GLY A 124 -5.47 -3.30 -12.79
N ARG A 125 -4.64 -3.45 -11.77
CA ARG A 125 -4.08 -2.33 -11.02
C ARG A 125 -5.18 -1.49 -10.36
N ASN A 126 -4.81 -0.50 -9.58
CA ASN A 126 -5.77 0.30 -8.82
C ASN A 126 -6.74 -0.59 -8.06
N GLU A 127 -6.19 -1.61 -7.40
CA GLU A 127 -6.97 -2.66 -6.73
C GLU A 127 -6.25 -3.14 -5.50
N ILE A 128 -7.02 -3.81 -4.64
CA ILE A 128 -6.51 -4.40 -3.42
C ILE A 128 -6.72 -5.91 -3.49
N ARG A 129 -5.72 -6.66 -3.07
CA ARG A 129 -5.84 -8.10 -2.92
C ARG A 129 -5.33 -8.52 -1.56
N ALA A 130 -5.96 -9.52 -0.98
CA ALA A 130 -5.54 -10.09 0.29
C ALA A 130 -4.81 -11.40 0.05
N SER A 131 -3.89 -11.73 0.96
CA SER A 131 -3.29 -13.05 0.95
C SER A 131 -4.38 -14.09 1.18
N LEU A 132 -4.44 -15.09 0.28
CA LEU A 132 -5.51 -16.08 0.29
C LEU A 132 -5.21 -17.31 1.15
N THR A 133 -3.97 -17.46 1.56
CA THR A 133 -3.61 -18.65 2.32
C THR A 133 -4.07 -18.48 3.74
N GLY A 134 -4.96 -19.34 4.11
CA GLY A 134 -5.48 -19.37 5.45
C GLY A 134 -4.56 -20.08 6.42
#